data_d87cc9a720f6d187f68f6bf2faf5c0e8
#
_entry.id   d87cc9a720f6d187f68f6bf2faf5c0e8
#
_cell.length_a   1.000
_cell.length_b   1.000
_cell.length_c   1.000
_cell.angle_alpha   90.00
_cell.angle_beta   90.00
_cell.angle_gamma   90.00
#
_symmetry.space_group_name_H-M   'P 1'
#
loop_
_entity.id
_entity.type
_entity.pdbx_description
1 polymer ?
#
loop_
_entity_poly.entity_id
_entity_poly.type
_entity_poly.pdbx_seq_one_letter_code
_entity_poly.pdbx_strand_id
1 'polypeptide(L)'
;MGLWQRFSLIFKSKANKALDRAEDPRETLDYSYEKQLELLQKVRRGVADVATSRKRLELQIQGLAQQESKLEQQAKAALAGGREDLAREALTRRSGLHTQISDLQAQLATLQEQEEKLTAAAQQLQAKVEAFRTKKETIKATYSAAEA
;
A
#
# COMPACT_ATOMS: atom_id res chain seq x y z
N MET A 1 -18.52 23.76 2.24
CA MET A 1 -18.54 23.86 0.77
C MET A 1 -17.85 22.63 0.15
N GLY A 2 -18.58 21.91 -0.67
CA GLY A 2 -18.03 20.74 -1.35
C GLY A 2 -17.02 21.13 -2.42
N LEU A 3 -16.12 20.21 -2.73
CA LEU A 3 -15.15 20.34 -3.82
C LEU A 3 -15.83 20.71 -5.16
N TRP A 4 -17.02 20.22 -5.37
CA TRP A 4 -17.84 20.53 -6.55
C TRP A 4 -18.21 22.01 -6.63
N GLN A 5 -18.58 22.64 -5.52
CA GLN A 5 -18.91 24.05 -5.49
C GLN A 5 -17.69 24.93 -5.74
N ARG A 6 -16.55 24.56 -5.20
CA ARG A 6 -15.26 25.23 -5.48
C ARG A 6 -14.88 25.09 -6.95
N PHE A 7 -15.08 23.92 -7.50
CA PHE A 7 -14.81 23.64 -8.90
C PHE A 7 -15.75 24.45 -9.80
N SER A 8 -17.04 24.50 -9.45
CA SER A 8 -18.04 25.28 -10.17
C SER A 8 -17.76 26.78 -10.12
N LEU A 9 -17.27 27.29 -8.97
CA LEU A 9 -16.88 28.71 -8.82
C LEU A 9 -15.64 29.02 -9.65
N ILE A 10 -14.64 28.15 -9.67
CA ILE A 10 -13.45 28.30 -10.51
C ILE A 10 -13.85 28.26 -11.96
N PHE A 11 -14.75 27.36 -12.32
CA PHE A 11 -15.26 27.22 -13.68
C PHE A 11 -16.02 28.49 -14.13
N LYS A 12 -16.91 29.02 -13.31
CA LYS A 12 -17.63 30.27 -13.58
C LYS A 12 -16.72 31.47 -13.66
N SER A 13 -15.74 31.55 -12.77
CA SER A 13 -14.74 32.62 -12.74
C SER A 13 -13.86 32.59 -14.00
N LYS A 14 -13.46 31.40 -14.44
CA LYS A 14 -12.67 31.22 -15.67
C LYS A 14 -13.54 31.45 -16.93
N ALA A 15 -14.81 31.10 -16.89
CA ALA A 15 -15.71 31.36 -18.02
C ALA A 15 -15.89 32.87 -18.26
N ASN A 16 -15.90 33.69 -17.22
CA ASN A 16 -15.94 35.15 -17.35
C ASN A 16 -14.62 35.74 -17.86
N LYS A 17 -13.48 35.09 -17.57
CA LYS A 17 -12.17 35.47 -18.10
C LYS A 17 -11.88 34.85 -19.48
N ALA A 18 -12.60 33.79 -19.84
CA ALA A 18 -12.38 33.05 -21.07
C ALA A 18 -12.83 33.79 -22.33
N LEU A 19 -13.52 34.91 -22.19
CA LEU A 19 -13.75 35.83 -23.30
C LEU A 19 -12.43 36.44 -23.83
N ASP A 20 -11.37 36.45 -22.98
CA ASP A 20 -10.06 37.00 -23.35
C ASP A 20 -8.96 35.94 -23.55
N ARG A 21 -9.13 34.69 -23.04
CA ARG A 21 -8.16 33.60 -23.19
C ARG A 21 -8.90 32.27 -23.27
N ALA A 22 -8.83 31.63 -24.40
CA ALA A 22 -9.43 30.32 -24.64
C ALA A 22 -8.68 29.21 -23.88
N GLU A 23 -8.79 29.16 -22.53
CA GLU A 23 -8.45 27.94 -21.78
C GLU A 23 -9.65 27.02 -21.83
N ASP A 24 -9.49 25.90 -22.55
CA ASP A 24 -10.48 24.87 -22.65
C ASP A 24 -10.57 24.11 -21.31
N PRO A 25 -11.71 24.15 -20.59
CA PRO A 25 -11.85 23.40 -19.35
C PRO A 25 -11.68 21.90 -19.52
N ARG A 26 -11.84 21.39 -20.74
CA ARG A 26 -11.62 19.99 -21.06
C ARG A 26 -10.17 19.58 -20.82
N GLU A 27 -9.21 20.44 -21.18
CA GLU A 27 -7.77 20.20 -20.93
C GLU A 27 -7.46 20.13 -19.43
N THR A 28 -8.02 21.06 -18.65
CA THR A 28 -7.83 21.08 -17.19
C THR A 28 -8.40 19.81 -16.53
N LEU A 29 -9.57 19.36 -17.00
CA LEU A 29 -10.19 18.13 -16.48
C LEU A 29 -9.37 16.91 -16.84
N ASP A 30 -8.89 16.79 -18.06
CA ASP A 30 -8.02 15.70 -18.49
C ASP A 30 -6.71 15.67 -17.70
N TYR A 31 -6.11 16.83 -17.48
CA TYR A 31 -4.89 16.96 -16.68
C TYR A 31 -5.11 16.50 -15.23
N SER A 32 -6.22 16.96 -14.61
CA SER A 32 -6.58 16.54 -13.24
C SER A 32 -6.80 15.04 -13.15
N TYR A 33 -7.46 14.46 -14.15
CA TYR A 33 -7.68 13.02 -14.22
C TYR A 33 -6.37 12.25 -14.32
N GLU A 34 -5.44 12.69 -15.17
CA GLU A 34 -4.11 12.08 -15.29
C GLU A 34 -3.34 12.12 -13.97
N LYS A 35 -3.40 13.25 -13.25
CA LYS A 35 -2.76 13.39 -11.94
C LYS A 35 -3.36 12.44 -10.90
N GLN A 36 -4.67 12.25 -10.92
CA GLN A 36 -5.33 11.29 -10.05
C GLN A 36 -4.93 9.85 -10.38
N LEU A 37 -4.81 9.51 -11.67
CA LEU A 37 -4.32 8.19 -12.10
C LEU A 37 -2.89 7.94 -11.64
N GLU A 38 -2.01 8.94 -11.76
CA GLU A 38 -0.62 8.85 -11.28
C GLU A 38 -0.57 8.59 -9.78
N LEU A 39 -1.41 9.30 -9.01
CA LEU A 39 -1.50 9.10 -7.57
C LEU A 39 -1.99 7.69 -7.22
N LEU A 40 -3.00 7.21 -7.94
CA LEU A 40 -3.50 5.84 -7.76
C LEU A 40 -2.41 4.81 -8.02
N GLN A 41 -1.62 5.00 -9.08
CA GLN A 41 -0.49 4.10 -9.40
C GLN A 41 0.57 4.13 -8.30
N LYS A 42 0.87 5.30 -7.73
CA LYS A 42 1.83 5.42 -6.62
C LYS A 42 1.34 4.66 -5.38
N VAL A 43 0.07 4.79 -5.05
CA VAL A 43 -0.51 4.06 -3.91
C VAL A 43 -0.48 2.56 -4.16
N ARG A 44 -0.79 2.11 -5.36
CA ARG A 44 -0.71 0.68 -5.75
C ARG A 44 0.71 0.15 -5.66
N ARG A 45 1.71 0.93 -6.07
CA ARG A 45 3.12 0.56 -5.90
C ARG A 45 3.48 0.44 -4.43
N GLY A 46 2.97 1.35 -3.60
CA GLY A 46 3.15 1.28 -2.16
C GLY A 46 2.59 -0.01 -1.57
N VAL A 47 1.41 -0.43 -2.01
CA VAL A 47 0.81 -1.72 -1.61
C VAL A 47 1.71 -2.88 -2.02
N ALA A 48 2.21 -2.87 -3.27
CA ALA A 48 3.09 -3.92 -3.78
C ALA A 48 4.42 -3.98 -3.01
N ASP A 49 4.99 -2.81 -2.67
CA ASP A 49 6.24 -2.73 -1.90
C ASP A 49 6.08 -3.30 -0.49
N VAL A 50 4.99 -2.95 0.18
CA VAL A 50 4.69 -3.49 1.52
C VAL A 50 4.42 -4.99 1.45
N ALA A 51 3.69 -5.46 0.43
CA ALA A 51 3.45 -6.89 0.22
C ALA A 51 4.76 -7.66 0.01
N THR A 52 5.70 -7.09 -0.74
CA THR A 52 7.03 -7.68 -0.96
C THR A 52 7.81 -7.76 0.35
N SER A 53 7.81 -6.68 1.14
CA SER A 53 8.49 -6.65 2.45
C SER A 53 7.87 -7.68 3.40
N ARG A 54 6.55 -7.77 3.42
CA ARG A 54 5.83 -8.78 4.21
C ARG A 54 6.25 -10.19 3.82
N LYS A 55 6.30 -10.48 2.54
CA LYS A 55 6.68 -11.80 2.03
C LYS A 55 8.11 -12.17 2.40
N ARG A 56 9.05 -11.23 2.27
CA ARG A 56 10.44 -11.43 2.68
C ARG A 56 10.54 -11.75 4.17
N LEU A 57 9.79 -11.02 4.99
CA LEU A 57 9.78 -11.20 6.43
C LEU A 57 9.18 -12.57 6.81
N GLU A 58 8.11 -12.98 6.15
CA GLU A 58 7.51 -14.32 6.34
C GLU A 58 8.50 -15.43 6.02
N LEU A 59 9.25 -15.29 4.91
CA LEU A 59 10.27 -16.26 4.53
C LEU A 59 11.43 -16.30 5.52
N GLN A 60 11.84 -15.15 6.02
CA GLN A 60 12.89 -15.06 7.04
C GLN A 60 12.46 -15.76 8.34
N ILE A 61 11.25 -15.50 8.80
CA ILE A 61 10.67 -16.16 9.98
C ILE A 61 10.61 -17.66 9.76
N GLN A 62 10.17 -18.10 8.59
CA GLN A 62 10.09 -19.53 8.26
C GLN A 62 11.47 -20.19 8.32
N GLY A 63 12.52 -19.53 7.78
CA GLY A 63 13.88 -20.02 7.85
C GLY A 63 14.40 -20.14 9.27
N LEU A 64 14.13 -19.13 10.10
CA LEU A 64 14.52 -19.15 11.53
C LEU A 64 13.75 -20.21 12.32
N ALA A 65 12.48 -20.42 12.01
CA ALA A 65 11.69 -21.48 12.64
C ALA A 65 12.23 -22.87 12.31
N GLN A 66 12.71 -23.08 11.10
CA GLN A 66 13.38 -24.33 10.73
C GLN A 66 14.67 -24.54 11.50
N GLN A 67 15.48 -23.49 11.69
CA GLN A 67 16.68 -23.54 12.51
C GLN A 67 16.36 -23.84 13.97
N GLU A 68 15.31 -23.22 14.51
CA GLU A 68 14.83 -23.49 15.87
C GLU A 68 14.47 -24.97 16.04
N SER A 69 13.74 -25.52 15.09
CA SER A 69 13.35 -26.94 15.08
C SER A 69 14.58 -27.87 15.06
N LYS A 70 15.59 -27.54 14.23
CA LYS A 70 16.85 -28.30 14.19
C LYS A 70 17.58 -28.27 15.51
N LEU A 71 17.64 -27.10 16.16
CA LEU A 71 18.29 -26.97 17.47
C LEU A 71 17.56 -27.77 18.54
N GLU A 72 16.25 -27.81 18.50
CA GLU A 72 15.44 -28.65 19.39
C GLU A 72 15.76 -30.13 19.19
N GLN A 73 15.86 -30.59 17.95
CA GLN A 73 16.27 -31.97 17.66
C GLN A 73 17.69 -32.28 18.11
N GLN A 74 18.62 -31.34 17.91
CA GLN A 74 20.00 -31.46 18.38
C GLN A 74 20.08 -31.58 19.92
N ALA A 75 19.27 -30.79 20.63
CA ALA A 75 19.19 -30.86 22.09
C ALA A 75 18.67 -32.23 22.54
N LYS A 76 17.62 -32.72 21.89
CA LYS A 76 17.09 -34.07 22.21
C LYS A 76 18.12 -35.17 21.95
N ALA A 77 18.84 -35.11 20.81
CA ALA A 77 19.89 -36.08 20.49
C ALA A 77 21.04 -36.02 21.48
N ALA A 78 21.46 -34.83 21.89
CA ALA A 78 22.50 -34.63 22.87
C ALA A 78 22.13 -35.21 24.24
N LEU A 79 20.91 -35.01 24.69
CA LEU A 79 20.40 -35.59 25.92
C LEU A 79 20.35 -37.12 25.86
N ALA A 80 19.91 -37.67 24.74
CA ALA A 80 19.89 -39.11 24.55
C ALA A 80 21.31 -39.72 24.56
N GLY A 81 22.32 -38.95 24.10
CA GLY A 81 23.73 -39.34 24.11
C GLY A 81 24.47 -39.02 25.43
N GLY A 82 23.77 -38.52 26.44
CA GLY A 82 24.36 -38.17 27.73
C GLY A 82 25.22 -36.89 27.71
N ARG A 83 25.04 -36.04 26.68
CA ARG A 83 25.82 -34.80 26.51
C ARG A 83 24.96 -33.59 26.93
N GLU A 84 24.80 -33.43 28.24
CA GLU A 84 24.01 -32.30 28.80
C GLU A 84 24.56 -30.94 28.41
N ASP A 85 25.88 -30.80 28.31
CA ASP A 85 26.56 -29.56 27.91
C ASP A 85 26.15 -29.11 26.50
N LEU A 86 26.12 -30.04 25.56
CA LEU A 86 25.70 -29.77 24.17
C LEU A 86 24.19 -29.47 24.05
N ALA A 87 23.39 -30.20 24.86
CA ALA A 87 21.94 -29.95 24.90
C ALA A 87 21.64 -28.54 25.41
N ARG A 88 22.35 -28.09 26.44
CA ARG A 88 22.20 -26.76 27.03
C ARG A 88 22.61 -25.67 26.06
N GLU A 89 23.72 -25.89 25.33
CA GLU A 89 24.16 -24.96 24.27
C GLU A 89 23.10 -24.84 23.15
N ALA A 90 22.56 -25.95 22.68
CA ALA A 90 21.55 -25.98 21.66
C ALA A 90 20.25 -25.25 22.10
N LEU A 91 19.83 -25.45 23.34
CA LEU A 91 18.66 -24.77 23.91
C LEU A 91 18.88 -23.27 24.10
N THR A 92 20.09 -22.85 24.43
CA THR A 92 20.45 -21.43 24.55
C THR A 92 20.37 -20.75 23.18
N ARG A 93 20.87 -21.39 22.13
CA ARG A 93 20.79 -20.89 20.76
C ARG A 93 19.33 -20.85 20.29
N ARG A 94 18.57 -21.88 20.61
CA ARG A 94 17.11 -21.94 20.31
C ARG A 94 16.39 -20.78 20.97
N SER A 95 16.67 -20.47 22.21
CA SER A 95 16.07 -19.36 22.94
C SER A 95 16.37 -18.02 22.27
N GLY A 96 17.60 -17.81 21.79
CA GLY A 96 17.98 -16.62 21.03
C GLY A 96 17.20 -16.48 19.72
N LEU A 97 17.05 -17.59 18.99
CA LEU A 97 16.25 -17.60 17.76
C LEU A 97 14.78 -17.35 18.03
N HIS A 98 14.25 -17.90 19.12
CA HIS A 98 12.85 -17.69 19.51
C HIS A 98 12.56 -16.21 19.77
N THR A 99 13.46 -15.52 20.48
CA THR A 99 13.36 -14.08 20.71
C THR A 99 13.40 -13.31 19.39
N GLN A 100 14.31 -13.66 18.50
CA GLN A 100 14.43 -13.04 17.19
C GLN A 100 13.16 -13.25 16.35
N ILE A 101 12.61 -14.45 16.35
CA ILE A 101 11.34 -14.76 15.65
C ILE A 101 10.21 -13.92 16.23
N SER A 102 10.12 -13.80 17.55
CA SER A 102 9.09 -13.00 18.21
C SER A 102 9.16 -11.53 17.78
N ASP A 103 10.36 -10.96 17.71
CA ASP A 103 10.57 -9.60 17.27
C ASP A 103 10.15 -9.42 15.79
N LEU A 104 10.51 -10.38 14.94
CA LEU A 104 10.14 -10.34 13.52
C LEU A 104 8.64 -10.53 13.33
N GLN A 105 7.99 -11.35 14.15
CA GLN A 105 6.52 -11.50 14.11
C GLN A 105 5.80 -10.21 14.47
N ALA A 106 6.34 -9.43 15.42
CA ALA A 106 5.80 -8.11 15.75
C ALA A 106 5.93 -7.14 14.56
N GLN A 107 7.06 -7.15 13.86
CA GLN A 107 7.26 -6.38 12.64
C GLN A 107 6.32 -6.83 11.54
N LEU A 108 6.11 -8.13 11.39
CA LEU A 108 5.18 -8.71 10.41
C LEU A 108 3.75 -8.21 10.65
N ALA A 109 3.30 -8.21 11.90
CA ALA A 109 1.98 -7.71 12.25
C ALA A 109 1.81 -6.24 11.86
N THR A 110 2.84 -5.41 12.08
CA THR A 110 2.84 -4.00 11.67
C THR A 110 2.74 -3.86 10.15
N LEU A 111 3.49 -4.66 9.40
CA LEU A 111 3.45 -4.65 7.93
C LEU A 111 2.09 -5.09 7.39
N GLN A 112 1.49 -6.10 8.00
CA GLN A 112 0.14 -6.57 7.63
C GLN A 112 -0.90 -5.47 7.83
N GLU A 113 -0.81 -4.74 8.95
CA GLU A 113 -1.70 -3.61 9.23
C GLU A 113 -1.51 -2.49 8.21
N GLN A 114 -0.28 -2.15 7.88
CA GLN A 114 0.05 -1.14 6.85
C GLN A 114 -0.48 -1.56 5.48
N GLU A 115 -0.32 -2.83 5.13
CA GLU A 115 -0.82 -3.37 3.85
C GLU A 115 -2.35 -3.24 3.76
N GLU A 116 -3.07 -3.58 4.83
CA GLU A 116 -4.53 -3.44 4.88
C GLU A 116 -4.97 -1.99 4.70
N LYS A 117 -4.33 -1.06 5.40
CA LYS A 117 -4.63 0.37 5.31
C LYS A 117 -4.36 0.93 3.92
N LEU A 118 -3.22 0.57 3.32
CA LEU A 118 -2.87 1.01 1.97
C LEU A 118 -3.80 0.41 0.92
N THR A 119 -4.18 -0.86 1.08
CA THR A 119 -5.12 -1.52 0.18
C THR A 119 -6.49 -0.83 0.23
N ALA A 120 -6.98 -0.52 1.44
CA ALA A 120 -8.23 0.21 1.62
C ALA A 120 -8.16 1.60 1.00
N ALA A 121 -7.04 2.31 1.20
CA ALA A 121 -6.82 3.64 0.61
C ALA A 121 -6.79 3.57 -0.92
N ALA A 122 -6.16 2.55 -1.49
CA ALA A 122 -6.13 2.33 -2.94
C ALA A 122 -7.52 2.09 -3.51
N GLN A 123 -8.35 1.30 -2.82
CA GLN A 123 -9.73 1.04 -3.23
C GLN A 123 -10.59 2.30 -3.18
N GLN A 124 -10.47 3.09 -2.12
CA GLN A 124 -11.18 4.37 -2.00
C GLN A 124 -10.76 5.36 -3.07
N LEU A 125 -9.45 5.45 -3.32
CA LEU A 125 -8.92 6.34 -4.34
C LEU A 125 -9.37 5.90 -5.74
N GLN A 126 -9.38 4.59 -6.00
CA GLN A 126 -9.89 4.05 -7.28
C GLN A 126 -11.35 4.44 -7.50
N ALA A 127 -12.20 4.33 -6.47
CA ALA A 127 -13.59 4.73 -6.55
C ALA A 127 -13.73 6.24 -6.84
N LYS A 128 -12.92 7.07 -6.20
CA LYS A 128 -12.90 8.52 -6.44
C LYS A 128 -12.44 8.86 -7.85
N VAL A 129 -11.43 8.18 -8.35
CA VAL A 129 -10.92 8.36 -9.72
C VAL A 129 -12.00 7.99 -10.73
N GLU A 130 -12.69 6.88 -10.54
CA GLU A 130 -13.80 6.45 -11.41
C GLU A 130 -14.97 7.45 -11.38
N ALA A 131 -15.33 7.94 -10.19
CA ALA A 131 -16.37 8.96 -10.06
C ALA A 131 -15.97 10.26 -10.77
N PHE A 132 -14.72 10.66 -10.65
CA PHE A 132 -14.20 11.85 -11.35
C PHE A 132 -14.21 11.65 -12.86
N ARG A 133 -13.83 10.46 -13.34
CA ARG A 133 -13.89 10.13 -14.76
C ARG A 133 -15.30 10.33 -15.33
N THR A 134 -16.32 9.84 -14.63
CA THR A 134 -17.71 9.99 -15.04
C THR A 134 -18.13 11.46 -15.08
N LYS A 135 -17.78 12.23 -14.04
CA LYS A 135 -18.07 13.67 -13.99
C LYS A 135 -17.36 14.44 -15.09
N LYS A 136 -16.08 14.11 -15.32
CA LYS A 136 -15.29 14.70 -16.39
C LYS A 136 -15.95 14.48 -17.75
N GLU A 137 -16.37 13.26 -18.03
CA GLU A 137 -17.04 12.90 -19.28
C GLU A 137 -18.35 13.70 -19.46
N THR A 138 -19.15 13.81 -18.41
CA THR A 138 -20.40 14.58 -18.41
C THR A 138 -20.14 16.06 -18.67
N ILE A 139 -19.17 16.65 -18.01
CA ILE A 139 -18.81 18.07 -18.17
C ILE A 139 -18.28 18.32 -19.58
N LYS A 140 -17.42 17.45 -20.11
CA LYS A 140 -16.91 17.55 -21.47
C LYS A 140 -18.01 17.48 -22.51
N ALA A 141 -18.96 16.57 -22.32
CA ALA A 141 -20.10 16.43 -23.22
C ALA A 141 -20.99 17.68 -23.19
N THR A 142 -21.27 18.22 -22.01
CA THR A 142 -22.05 19.45 -21.83
C THR A 142 -21.37 20.65 -22.49
N TYR A 143 -20.06 20.79 -22.29
CA TYR A 143 -19.27 21.87 -22.89
C TYR A 143 -19.25 21.76 -24.43
N SER A 144 -19.04 20.57 -24.95
CA SER A 144 -19.03 20.32 -26.39
C SER A 144 -20.37 20.60 -27.02
N ALA A 145 -21.48 20.27 -26.34
CA ALA A 145 -22.82 20.58 -26.79
C ALA A 145 -23.09 22.11 -26.82
N ALA A 146 -22.57 22.83 -25.83
CA ALA A 146 -22.70 24.30 -25.78
C ALA A 146 -21.89 24.99 -26.86
N GLU A 147 -20.79 24.39 -27.31
CA GLU A 147 -19.95 24.91 -28.41
C GLU A 147 -20.61 24.78 -29.77
N ALA A 148 -21.45 23.79 -29.92
CA ALA A 148 -22.19 23.57 -31.17
C ALA A 148 -23.40 24.50 -31.22
#